data_a6d990b4fd075ae5477742ec72745867
#
_entry.id   a6d990b4fd075ae5477742ec72745867
#
_cell.length_a   1.000
_cell.length_b   1.000
_cell.length_c   1.000
_cell.angle_alpha   90.00
_cell.angle_beta   90.00
_cell.angle_gamma   90.00
#
_symmetry.space_group_name_H-M   'P 1'
#
loop_
_entity.id
_entity.type
_entity.pdbx_description
1 polymer ?
#
loop_
_entity_poly.entity_id
_entity_poly.type
_entity_poly.pdbx_seq_one_letter_code
_entity_poly.pdbx_strand_id
1 'polypeptide(L)'
;MIDEAQGRIDYDECGSGPAVVLLPGSCSTGAAWRPVIAAWGSQFRSVTTSLLGYGGTSERRTAGDPAISRNAEAMESVIRKAGGRVHLVGHSFGGLVALAVTLRNRVSLASLAIIEAPAVEILRESKEDEHYRVFRRMTEAYFADVAGGNPEAIAAMVDFYGGAGTFASWPPRARAYAVETTPVNILDWADAYGFRLSQALLATLEIPLLVVRGGASPQAVQRANALICELAGNATLVTIDGASHFGIATHTIEIADRIAAHIHRAEAELKSPA
;
A
#
# COMPACT_ATOMS: atom_id res chain seq x y z
N MET A 1 -13.56 5.59 14.06
CA MET A 1 -14.45 5.77 12.89
C MET A 1 -14.53 7.25 12.52
N ILE A 2 -14.66 7.53 11.22
CA ILE A 2 -14.99 8.84 10.65
C ILE A 2 -16.30 8.68 9.90
N ASP A 3 -17.29 9.50 10.20
CA ASP A 3 -18.57 9.53 9.48
C ASP A 3 -18.53 10.68 8.48
N GLU A 4 -18.84 10.38 7.22
CA GLU A 4 -18.90 11.32 6.10
C GLU A 4 -20.21 11.14 5.33
N ALA A 5 -20.55 12.12 4.50
CA ALA A 5 -21.77 12.05 3.66
C ALA A 5 -21.75 10.84 2.70
N GLN A 6 -20.57 10.38 2.32
CA GLN A 6 -20.37 9.25 1.40
C GLN A 6 -20.18 7.90 2.12
N GLY A 7 -20.34 7.82 3.43
CA GLY A 7 -20.18 6.61 4.24
C GLY A 7 -19.10 6.74 5.30
N ARG A 8 -18.82 5.63 5.96
CA ARG A 8 -17.89 5.59 7.08
C ARG A 8 -16.46 5.21 6.63
N ILE A 9 -15.47 5.65 7.43
CA ILE A 9 -14.08 5.25 7.26
C ILE A 9 -13.57 4.73 8.61
N ASP A 10 -12.91 3.57 8.60
CA ASP A 10 -12.23 3.05 9.78
C ASP A 10 -11.15 4.03 10.24
N TYR A 11 -11.07 4.23 11.54
CA TYR A 11 -10.06 5.06 12.17
C TYR A 11 -9.83 4.54 13.58
N ASP A 12 -8.61 4.18 13.86
CA ASP A 12 -8.13 3.82 15.19
C ASP A 12 -6.75 4.44 15.39
N GLU A 13 -6.45 4.85 16.63
CA GLU A 13 -5.14 5.42 16.94
C GLU A 13 -4.63 4.97 18.30
N CYS A 14 -3.32 4.85 18.42
CA CYS A 14 -2.63 4.51 19.64
C CYS A 14 -1.22 5.12 19.68
N GLY A 15 -0.64 5.18 20.89
CA GLY A 15 0.69 5.73 21.10
C GLY A 15 0.74 7.26 21.16
N SER A 16 1.93 7.82 21.08
CA SER A 16 2.20 9.26 21.15
C SER A 16 3.43 9.60 20.30
N GLY A 17 3.73 10.91 20.12
CA GLY A 17 4.85 11.35 19.28
C GLY A 17 4.45 11.70 17.85
N PRO A 18 5.39 11.63 16.86
CA PRO A 18 5.09 11.90 15.48
C PRO A 18 3.96 11.04 14.94
N ALA A 19 3.04 11.63 14.19
CA ALA A 19 1.88 10.93 13.67
C ALA A 19 2.25 10.09 12.44
N VAL A 20 1.92 8.81 12.47
CA VAL A 20 2.13 7.85 11.37
C VAL A 20 0.79 7.28 10.94
N VAL A 21 0.37 7.57 9.71
CA VAL A 21 -0.85 6.99 9.11
C VAL A 21 -0.48 5.76 8.29
N LEU A 22 -1.13 4.64 8.57
CA LEU A 22 -0.79 3.30 8.10
C LEU A 22 -1.90 2.75 7.21
N LEU A 23 -1.62 2.60 5.90
CA LEU A 23 -2.54 2.09 4.90
C LEU A 23 -2.26 0.61 4.62
N PRO A 24 -3.21 -0.31 4.87
CA PRO A 24 -3.03 -1.73 4.60
C PRO A 24 -3.12 -2.05 3.11
N GLY A 25 -2.72 -3.26 2.73
CA GLY A 25 -2.95 -3.80 1.39
C GLY A 25 -4.40 -4.25 1.17
N SER A 26 -4.70 -4.67 -0.05
CA SER A 26 -5.96 -5.32 -0.41
C SER A 26 -6.23 -6.54 0.46
N CYS A 27 -7.50 -6.93 0.58
CA CYS A 27 -7.94 -8.08 1.37
C CYS A 27 -7.49 -8.02 2.84
N SER A 28 -7.29 -6.80 3.37
CA SER A 28 -6.75 -6.57 4.70
C SER A 28 -7.41 -5.36 5.36
N THR A 29 -7.12 -5.16 6.64
CA THR A 29 -7.61 -4.02 7.43
C THR A 29 -6.45 -3.36 8.17
N GLY A 30 -6.69 -2.25 8.86
CA GLY A 30 -5.70 -1.60 9.72
C GLY A 30 -5.04 -2.55 10.74
N ALA A 31 -5.70 -3.67 11.07
CA ALA A 31 -5.16 -4.68 11.98
C ALA A 31 -3.87 -5.36 11.46
N ALA A 32 -3.60 -5.33 10.15
CA ALA A 32 -2.37 -5.86 9.58
C ALA A 32 -1.11 -5.16 10.11
N TRP A 33 -1.24 -3.94 10.58
CA TRP A 33 -0.13 -3.15 11.11
C TRP A 33 0.18 -3.40 12.59
N ARG A 34 -0.66 -4.17 13.31
CA ARG A 34 -0.44 -4.45 14.74
C ARG A 34 0.94 -4.99 15.07
N PRO A 35 1.52 -5.95 14.31
CA PRO A 35 2.87 -6.44 14.59
C PRO A 35 3.93 -5.34 14.46
N VAL A 36 3.85 -4.51 13.42
CA VAL A 36 4.77 -3.39 13.19
C VAL A 36 4.64 -2.35 14.31
N ILE A 37 3.41 -1.99 14.70
CA ILE A 37 3.14 -1.06 15.81
C ILE A 37 3.70 -1.62 17.12
N ALA A 38 3.55 -2.90 17.37
CA ALA A 38 4.13 -3.53 18.56
C ALA A 38 5.67 -3.50 18.56
N ALA A 39 6.29 -3.62 17.39
CA ALA A 39 7.75 -3.58 17.24
C ALA A 39 8.33 -2.19 17.56
N TRP A 40 7.70 -1.11 17.16
CA TRP A 40 8.18 0.24 17.50
C TRP A 40 7.61 0.80 18.80
N GLY A 41 6.66 0.11 19.44
CA GLY A 41 6.13 0.48 20.77
C GLY A 41 5.48 1.85 20.79
N SER A 42 5.89 2.70 21.74
CA SER A 42 5.33 4.03 21.95
C SER A 42 6.08 5.16 21.22
N GLN A 43 6.96 4.84 20.26
CA GLN A 43 7.75 5.85 19.57
C GLN A 43 6.92 6.78 18.68
N PHE A 44 5.78 6.31 18.19
CA PHE A 44 4.92 7.02 17.25
C PHE A 44 3.46 7.00 17.68
N ARG A 45 2.73 8.03 17.32
CA ARG A 45 1.27 8.02 17.31
C ARG A 45 0.80 7.36 16.03
N SER A 46 0.48 6.08 16.13
CA SER A 46 0.06 5.23 15.01
C SER A 46 -1.43 5.38 14.75
N VAL A 47 -1.78 5.79 13.55
CA VAL A 47 -3.17 5.87 13.05
C VAL A 47 -3.37 4.77 12.01
N THR A 48 -4.30 3.86 12.27
CA THR A 48 -4.66 2.78 11.35
C THR A 48 -6.04 2.99 10.74
N THR A 49 -6.21 2.55 9.53
CA THR A 49 -7.46 2.62 8.77
C THR A 49 -7.61 1.40 7.87
N SER A 50 -8.76 1.26 7.21
CA SER A 50 -8.97 0.31 6.12
C SER A 50 -9.26 1.07 4.83
N LEU A 51 -8.85 0.54 3.69
CA LEU A 51 -9.17 1.10 2.39
C LEU A 51 -10.66 0.90 2.05
N LEU A 52 -11.14 1.57 1.01
CA LEU A 52 -12.53 1.46 0.57
C LEU A 52 -12.95 -0.01 0.36
N GLY A 53 -14.11 -0.38 0.90
CA GLY A 53 -14.65 -1.73 0.81
C GLY A 53 -14.05 -2.75 1.78
N TYR A 54 -13.06 -2.37 2.59
CA TYR A 54 -12.45 -3.24 3.60
C TYR A 54 -12.78 -2.81 5.02
N GLY A 55 -12.89 -3.79 5.92
CA GLY A 55 -13.22 -3.55 7.32
C GLY A 55 -14.53 -2.81 7.48
N GLY A 56 -14.53 -1.72 8.25
CA GLY A 56 -15.69 -0.84 8.42
C GLY A 56 -15.71 0.36 7.46
N THR A 57 -14.79 0.43 6.48
CA THR A 57 -14.74 1.50 5.50
C THR A 57 -15.68 1.22 4.34
N SER A 58 -16.63 2.13 4.10
CA SER A 58 -17.62 2.00 3.04
C SER A 58 -16.99 1.99 1.65
N GLU A 59 -17.44 1.09 0.76
CA GLU A 59 -17.07 1.14 -0.65
C GLU A 59 -17.77 2.31 -1.34
N ARG A 60 -17.04 3.05 -2.16
CA ARG A 60 -17.52 4.23 -2.89
C ARG A 60 -17.25 4.16 -4.39
N ARG A 61 -16.58 3.10 -4.83
CA ARG A 61 -16.25 2.82 -6.22
C ARG A 61 -17.31 1.90 -6.81
N THR A 62 -17.40 1.88 -8.12
CA THR A 62 -18.21 0.92 -8.87
C THR A 62 -17.38 0.36 -10.03
N ALA A 63 -17.80 -0.75 -10.61
CA ALA A 63 -17.14 -1.31 -11.78
C ALA A 63 -17.09 -0.34 -12.98
N GLY A 64 -18.06 0.58 -13.07
CA GLY A 64 -18.12 1.61 -14.14
C GLY A 64 -17.32 2.88 -13.84
N ASP A 65 -16.87 3.06 -12.59
CA ASP A 65 -16.08 4.22 -12.14
C ASP A 65 -15.07 3.78 -11.06
N PRO A 66 -14.13 2.90 -11.41
CA PRO A 66 -13.01 2.60 -10.54
C PRO A 66 -12.01 3.77 -10.63
N ALA A 67 -11.66 4.37 -9.51
CA ALA A 67 -10.70 5.45 -9.51
C ALA A 67 -9.94 5.50 -8.19
N ILE A 68 -8.63 5.32 -8.23
CA ILE A 68 -7.75 5.40 -7.06
C ILE A 68 -7.89 6.73 -6.30
N SER A 69 -8.32 7.80 -7.00
CA SER A 69 -8.59 9.10 -6.39
C SER A 69 -9.67 9.03 -5.29
N ARG A 70 -10.63 8.10 -5.38
CA ARG A 70 -11.65 7.90 -4.34
C ARG A 70 -11.05 7.31 -3.06
N ASN A 71 -10.14 6.33 -3.20
CA ASN A 71 -9.32 5.86 -2.09
C ASN A 71 -8.47 7.00 -1.51
N ALA A 72 -7.79 7.76 -2.36
CA ALA A 72 -6.96 8.89 -1.93
C ALA A 72 -7.78 9.93 -1.15
N GLU A 73 -8.99 10.29 -1.60
CA GLU A 73 -9.88 11.23 -0.91
C GLU A 73 -10.29 10.74 0.49
N ALA A 74 -10.63 9.46 0.60
CA ALA A 74 -10.94 8.87 1.89
C ALA A 74 -9.73 8.90 2.84
N MET A 75 -8.53 8.58 2.34
CA MET A 75 -7.29 8.61 3.14
C MET A 75 -6.88 10.05 3.49
N GLU A 76 -7.11 11.02 2.63
CA GLU A 76 -6.93 12.44 2.96
C GLU A 76 -7.80 12.86 4.17
N SER A 77 -9.02 12.32 4.29
CA SER A 77 -9.88 12.56 5.47
C SER A 77 -9.30 11.93 6.75
N VAL A 78 -8.73 10.73 6.64
CA VAL A 78 -8.00 10.10 7.77
C VAL A 78 -6.83 10.98 8.21
N ILE A 79 -6.03 11.48 7.25
CA ILE A 79 -4.86 12.33 7.52
C ILE A 79 -5.30 13.66 8.15
N ARG A 80 -6.36 14.29 7.65
CA ARG A 80 -6.90 15.53 8.26
C ARG A 80 -7.37 15.31 9.69
N LYS A 81 -8.02 14.16 9.98
CA LYS A 81 -8.44 13.81 11.33
C LYS A 81 -7.25 13.53 12.25
N ALA A 82 -6.21 12.88 11.75
CA ALA A 82 -4.97 12.69 12.49
C ALA A 82 -4.33 14.04 12.89
N GLY A 83 -4.51 15.05 12.05
CA GLY A 83 -4.07 16.43 12.31
C GLY A 83 -2.57 16.65 12.16
N GLY A 84 -2.19 17.88 11.85
CA GLY A 84 -0.80 18.28 11.67
C GLY A 84 -0.15 17.72 10.40
N ARG A 85 1.18 17.63 10.43
CA ARG A 85 1.99 16.98 9.40
C ARG A 85 2.20 15.52 9.80
N VAL A 86 1.91 14.57 8.91
CA VAL A 86 1.99 13.14 9.21
C VAL A 86 3.02 12.43 8.34
N HIS A 87 3.56 11.32 8.81
CA HIS A 87 4.27 10.34 7.99
C HIS A 87 3.23 9.36 7.43
N LEU A 88 3.26 9.14 6.11
CA LEU A 88 2.33 8.23 5.45
C LEU A 88 3.06 6.93 5.10
N VAL A 89 2.50 5.80 5.50
CA VAL A 89 3.07 4.46 5.24
C VAL A 89 2.02 3.61 4.57
N GLY A 90 2.35 2.97 3.45
CA GLY A 90 1.42 2.09 2.76
C GLY A 90 2.06 0.78 2.32
N HIS A 91 1.33 -0.33 2.49
CA HIS A 91 1.71 -1.66 2.03
C HIS A 91 0.87 -2.06 0.82
N SER A 92 1.49 -2.68 -0.19
CA SER A 92 0.78 -3.22 -1.35
C SER A 92 -0.10 -2.16 -2.02
N PHE A 93 -1.37 -2.43 -2.27
CA PHE A 93 -2.31 -1.45 -2.81
C PHE A 93 -2.42 -0.18 -1.94
N GLY A 94 -2.30 -0.30 -0.62
CA GLY A 94 -2.18 0.86 0.27
C GLY A 94 -0.95 1.72 -0.03
N GLY A 95 0.14 1.14 -0.51
CA GLY A 95 1.32 1.87 -0.99
C GLY A 95 1.03 2.67 -2.26
N LEU A 96 0.25 2.08 -3.19
CA LEU A 96 -0.18 2.78 -4.40
C LEU A 96 -1.14 3.93 -4.09
N VAL A 97 -2.09 3.71 -3.14
CA VAL A 97 -2.98 4.77 -2.63
C VAL A 97 -2.17 5.87 -1.93
N ALA A 98 -1.15 5.51 -1.14
CA ALA A 98 -0.28 6.50 -0.48
C ALA A 98 0.46 7.38 -1.50
N LEU A 99 0.96 6.80 -2.60
CA LEU A 99 1.51 7.57 -3.73
C LEU A 99 0.46 8.51 -4.34
N ALA A 100 -0.76 8.03 -4.57
CA ALA A 100 -1.83 8.85 -5.11
C ALA A 100 -2.18 10.03 -4.18
N VAL A 101 -2.27 9.82 -2.86
CA VAL A 101 -2.45 10.88 -1.85
C VAL A 101 -1.33 11.90 -1.95
N THR A 102 -0.08 11.46 -2.00
CA THR A 102 1.09 12.33 -2.03
C THR A 102 1.11 13.20 -3.28
N LEU A 103 0.89 12.59 -4.45
CA LEU A 103 0.87 13.30 -5.74
C LEU A 103 -0.30 14.28 -5.88
N ARG A 104 -1.40 14.05 -5.18
CA ARG A 104 -2.53 15.01 -5.12
C ARG A 104 -2.20 16.26 -4.30
N ASN A 105 -1.23 16.19 -3.40
CA ASN A 105 -0.74 17.31 -2.57
C ASN A 105 -1.85 18.11 -1.86
N ARG A 106 -2.86 17.42 -1.29
CA ARG A 106 -4.04 18.04 -0.62
C ARG A 106 -3.99 17.95 0.91
N VAL A 107 -2.94 17.32 1.45
CA VAL A 107 -2.70 17.15 2.88
C VAL A 107 -1.22 17.32 3.19
N SER A 108 -0.90 17.67 4.43
CA SER A 108 0.48 17.91 4.85
C SER A 108 1.17 16.60 5.22
N LEU A 109 2.19 16.21 4.46
CA LEU A 109 2.98 15.02 4.69
C LEU A 109 4.43 15.38 5.06
N ALA A 110 4.97 14.70 6.06
CA ALA A 110 6.37 14.81 6.47
C ALA A 110 7.28 13.88 5.65
N SER A 111 6.80 12.67 5.38
CA SER A 111 7.49 11.68 4.54
C SER A 111 6.50 10.63 4.04
N LEU A 112 6.95 9.86 3.07
CA LEU A 112 6.23 8.70 2.52
C LEU A 112 7.09 7.45 2.63
N ALA A 113 6.51 6.34 3.10
CA ALA A 113 7.11 5.01 2.98
C ALA A 113 6.13 4.07 2.26
N ILE A 114 6.59 3.42 1.22
CA ILE A 114 5.81 2.41 0.48
C ILE A 114 6.50 1.06 0.54
N ILE A 115 5.73 0.02 0.80
CA ILE A 115 6.20 -1.35 0.88
C ILE A 115 5.48 -2.16 -0.20
N GLU A 116 6.22 -2.66 -1.18
CA GLU A 116 5.70 -3.58 -2.21
C GLU A 116 4.49 -3.04 -2.99
N ALA A 117 4.50 -1.76 -3.40
CA ALA A 117 3.40 -1.17 -4.16
C ALA A 117 3.24 -1.83 -5.54
N PRO A 118 2.01 -2.23 -5.97
CA PRO A 118 1.75 -2.81 -7.28
C PRO A 118 1.64 -1.73 -8.36
N ALA A 119 2.69 -0.95 -8.55
CA ALA A 119 2.76 0.16 -9.49
C ALA A 119 2.93 -0.32 -10.93
N VAL A 120 1.93 -1.04 -11.45
CA VAL A 120 2.02 -1.71 -12.76
C VAL A 120 2.20 -0.73 -13.93
N GLU A 121 1.60 0.44 -13.86
CA GLU A 121 1.65 1.42 -14.95
C GLU A 121 3.03 2.05 -15.13
N ILE A 122 3.86 2.12 -14.08
CA ILE A 122 5.22 2.61 -14.23
C ILE A 122 6.09 1.66 -15.06
N LEU A 123 5.82 0.36 -15.02
CA LEU A 123 6.48 -0.63 -15.88
C LEU A 123 6.16 -0.36 -17.35
N ARG A 124 4.88 -0.11 -17.66
CA ARG A 124 4.44 0.21 -19.04
C ARG A 124 5.06 1.54 -19.50
N GLU A 125 5.01 2.55 -18.67
CA GLU A 125 5.56 3.88 -18.98
C GLU A 125 7.09 3.83 -19.21
N SER A 126 7.81 3.01 -18.44
CA SER A 126 9.25 2.82 -18.53
C SER A 126 9.64 1.78 -19.61
N LYS A 127 8.70 1.27 -20.40
CA LYS A 127 8.92 0.25 -21.45
C LYS A 127 9.50 -1.07 -20.92
N GLU A 128 9.17 -1.42 -19.68
CA GLU A 128 9.51 -2.71 -19.06
C GLU A 128 8.46 -3.77 -19.44
N ASP A 129 8.31 -4.00 -20.76
CA ASP A 129 7.22 -4.78 -21.33
C ASP A 129 7.13 -6.22 -20.82
N GLU A 130 8.27 -6.85 -20.51
CA GLU A 130 8.30 -8.21 -19.98
C GLU A 130 7.70 -8.25 -18.57
N HIS A 131 8.13 -7.36 -17.69
CA HIS A 131 7.61 -7.24 -16.33
C HIS A 131 6.13 -6.81 -16.31
N TYR A 132 5.73 -5.89 -17.18
CA TYR A 132 4.33 -5.51 -17.34
C TYR A 132 3.46 -6.71 -17.76
N ARG A 133 3.93 -7.52 -18.74
CA ARG A 133 3.22 -8.73 -19.19
C ARG A 133 3.10 -9.79 -18.08
N VAL A 134 4.03 -9.87 -17.13
CA VAL A 134 3.91 -10.76 -15.96
C VAL A 134 2.68 -10.41 -15.14
N PHE A 135 2.50 -9.12 -14.80
CA PHE A 135 1.29 -8.66 -14.10
C PHE A 135 0.03 -8.89 -14.91
N ARG A 136 0.05 -8.57 -16.21
CA ARG A 136 -1.11 -8.75 -17.10
C ARG A 136 -1.56 -10.20 -17.14
N ARG A 137 -0.66 -11.15 -17.33
CA ARG A 137 -1.00 -12.59 -17.35
C ARG A 137 -1.60 -13.04 -16.04
N MET A 138 -1.03 -12.60 -14.91
CA MET A 138 -1.56 -12.96 -13.58
C MET A 138 -2.97 -12.41 -13.39
N THR A 139 -3.19 -11.11 -13.65
CA THR A 139 -4.50 -10.50 -13.43
C THR A 139 -5.56 -10.96 -14.43
N GLU A 140 -5.21 -11.21 -15.69
CA GLU A 140 -6.14 -11.78 -16.69
C GLU A 140 -6.61 -13.18 -16.31
N ALA A 141 -5.69 -14.05 -15.85
CA ALA A 141 -6.04 -15.36 -15.34
C ALA A 141 -6.93 -15.26 -14.08
N TYR A 142 -6.56 -14.42 -13.14
CA TYR A 142 -7.34 -14.17 -11.92
C TYR A 142 -8.76 -13.66 -12.23
N PHE A 143 -8.90 -12.69 -13.13
CA PHE A 143 -10.21 -12.16 -13.51
C PHE A 143 -11.06 -13.21 -14.26
N ALA A 144 -10.45 -14.03 -15.10
CA ALA A 144 -11.13 -15.14 -15.75
C ALA A 144 -11.66 -16.17 -14.76
N ASP A 145 -10.86 -16.51 -13.74
CA ASP A 145 -11.26 -17.41 -12.66
C ASP A 145 -12.43 -16.85 -11.84
N VAL A 146 -12.40 -15.57 -11.48
CA VAL A 146 -13.50 -14.88 -10.79
C VAL A 146 -14.76 -14.91 -11.66
N ALA A 147 -14.66 -14.57 -12.94
CA ALA A 147 -15.77 -14.57 -13.88
C ALA A 147 -16.33 -16.00 -14.12
N GLY A 148 -15.47 -17.01 -14.02
CA GLY A 148 -15.82 -18.43 -14.06
C GLY A 148 -16.51 -18.94 -12.80
N GLY A 149 -16.64 -18.12 -11.75
CA GLY A 149 -17.28 -18.46 -10.49
C GLY A 149 -16.42 -19.29 -9.54
N ASN A 150 -15.09 -19.29 -9.72
CA ASN A 150 -14.18 -19.95 -8.76
C ASN A 150 -14.19 -19.17 -7.43
N PRO A 151 -14.69 -19.75 -6.32
CA PRO A 151 -14.80 -19.03 -5.05
C PRO A 151 -13.44 -18.73 -4.42
N GLU A 152 -12.39 -19.46 -4.77
CA GLU A 152 -11.03 -19.27 -4.27
C GLU A 152 -10.08 -18.70 -5.32
N ALA A 153 -10.59 -18.01 -6.34
CA ALA A 153 -9.76 -17.37 -7.38
C ALA A 153 -8.65 -16.47 -6.81
N ILE A 154 -8.89 -15.83 -5.65
CA ILE A 154 -7.93 -14.98 -4.93
C ILE A 154 -6.64 -15.74 -4.53
N ALA A 155 -6.70 -17.07 -4.39
CA ALA A 155 -5.56 -17.90 -3.99
C ALA A 155 -4.40 -17.76 -4.98
N ALA A 156 -4.68 -17.78 -6.27
CA ALA A 156 -3.67 -17.67 -7.31
C ALA A 156 -2.95 -16.31 -7.25
N MET A 157 -3.67 -15.23 -6.95
CA MET A 157 -3.10 -13.90 -6.77
C MET A 157 -2.22 -13.83 -5.52
N VAL A 158 -2.66 -14.39 -4.39
CA VAL A 158 -1.86 -14.45 -3.16
C VAL A 158 -0.60 -15.28 -3.37
N ASP A 159 -0.71 -16.43 -4.03
CA ASP A 159 0.43 -17.30 -4.32
C ASP A 159 1.41 -16.69 -5.33
N PHE A 160 0.93 -15.86 -6.26
CA PHE A 160 1.82 -15.06 -7.13
C PHE A 160 2.75 -14.16 -6.31
N TYR A 161 2.22 -13.50 -5.30
CA TYR A 161 2.98 -12.56 -4.48
C TYR A 161 3.83 -13.22 -3.39
N GLY A 162 3.34 -14.29 -2.79
CA GLY A 162 3.98 -14.92 -1.64
C GLY A 162 4.77 -16.20 -1.96
N GLY A 163 4.59 -16.73 -3.16
CA GLY A 163 5.05 -18.06 -3.55
C GLY A 163 3.97 -19.11 -3.39
N ALA A 164 4.11 -20.23 -4.10
CA ALA A 164 3.14 -21.32 -4.12
C ALA A 164 2.80 -21.83 -2.71
N GLY A 165 1.51 -21.99 -2.42
CA GLY A 165 1.01 -22.47 -1.13
C GLY A 165 0.86 -21.38 -0.05
N THR A 166 1.20 -20.14 -0.34
CA THR A 166 1.06 -19.04 0.63
C THR A 166 -0.38 -18.90 1.09
N PHE A 167 -1.36 -18.87 0.16
CA PHE A 167 -2.77 -18.77 0.53
C PHE A 167 -3.21 -19.92 1.44
N ALA A 168 -2.83 -21.15 1.11
CA ALA A 168 -3.17 -22.31 1.91
C ALA A 168 -2.58 -22.28 3.33
N SER A 169 -1.43 -21.60 3.51
CA SER A 169 -0.76 -21.43 4.82
C SER A 169 -1.43 -20.42 5.72
N TRP A 170 -2.29 -19.54 5.17
CA TRP A 170 -2.97 -18.52 5.97
C TRP A 170 -3.98 -19.12 6.95
N PRO A 171 -4.20 -18.46 8.10
CA PRO A 171 -5.26 -18.84 9.03
C PRO A 171 -6.63 -18.88 8.31
N PRO A 172 -7.53 -19.82 8.65
CA PRO A 172 -8.84 -19.95 7.99
C PRO A 172 -9.64 -18.65 7.91
N ARG A 173 -9.59 -17.82 8.96
CA ARG A 173 -10.27 -16.51 8.99
C ARG A 173 -9.69 -15.53 7.96
N ALA A 174 -8.37 -15.52 7.77
CA ALA A 174 -7.73 -14.65 6.79
C ALA A 174 -8.07 -15.08 5.36
N ARG A 175 -8.08 -16.41 5.09
CA ARG A 175 -8.51 -16.94 3.80
C ARG A 175 -9.97 -16.60 3.49
N ALA A 176 -10.86 -16.82 4.47
CA ALA A 176 -12.29 -16.50 4.32
C ALA A 176 -12.49 -15.00 4.02
N TYR A 177 -11.78 -14.11 4.71
CA TYR A 177 -11.85 -12.69 4.46
C TYR A 177 -11.34 -12.30 3.07
N ALA A 178 -10.24 -12.89 2.62
CA ALA A 178 -9.74 -12.65 1.27
C ALA A 178 -10.74 -13.11 0.19
N VAL A 179 -11.36 -14.27 0.37
CA VAL A 179 -12.42 -14.77 -0.52
C VAL A 179 -13.63 -13.82 -0.52
N GLU A 180 -14.12 -13.42 0.65
CA GLU A 180 -15.24 -12.49 0.81
C GLU A 180 -14.99 -11.15 0.10
N THR A 181 -13.76 -10.64 0.19
CA THR A 181 -13.38 -9.33 -0.34
C THR A 181 -12.81 -9.37 -1.77
N THR A 182 -12.85 -10.53 -2.44
CA THR A 182 -12.46 -10.68 -3.85
C THR A 182 -13.10 -9.64 -4.78
N PRO A 183 -14.42 -9.33 -4.69
CA PRO A 183 -15.03 -8.30 -5.54
C PRO A 183 -14.41 -6.89 -5.34
N VAL A 184 -14.01 -6.56 -4.13
CA VAL A 184 -13.32 -5.30 -3.82
C VAL A 184 -11.91 -5.30 -4.41
N ASN A 185 -11.20 -6.43 -4.32
CA ASN A 185 -9.86 -6.57 -4.90
C ASN A 185 -9.86 -6.40 -6.43
N ILE A 186 -10.92 -6.81 -7.13
CA ILE A 186 -11.09 -6.54 -8.56
C ILE A 186 -11.11 -5.01 -8.84
N LEU A 187 -11.76 -4.23 -7.99
CA LEU A 187 -11.75 -2.76 -8.11
C LEU A 187 -10.36 -2.19 -7.83
N ASP A 188 -9.62 -2.75 -6.88
CA ASP A 188 -8.25 -2.33 -6.59
C ASP A 188 -7.33 -2.53 -7.81
N TRP A 189 -7.49 -3.65 -8.53
CA TRP A 189 -6.74 -3.88 -9.76
C TRP A 189 -7.15 -2.94 -10.89
N ALA A 190 -8.45 -2.63 -10.99
CA ALA A 190 -8.92 -1.62 -11.94
C ALA A 190 -8.31 -0.23 -11.64
N ASP A 191 -8.24 0.15 -10.36
CA ASP A 191 -7.57 1.36 -9.89
C ASP A 191 -6.06 1.34 -10.22
N ALA A 192 -5.37 0.21 -9.98
CA ALA A 192 -3.95 0.08 -10.22
C ALA A 192 -3.60 0.24 -11.72
N TYR A 193 -4.38 -0.34 -12.62
CA TYR A 193 -4.23 -0.16 -14.06
C TYR A 193 -4.74 1.21 -14.56
N GLY A 194 -5.69 1.82 -13.87
CA GLY A 194 -6.19 3.16 -14.17
C GLY A 194 -5.29 4.29 -13.69
N PHE A 195 -4.40 4.02 -12.72
CA PHE A 195 -3.52 5.03 -12.15
C PHE A 195 -2.31 5.29 -13.05
N ARG A 196 -2.42 6.31 -13.89
CA ARG A 196 -1.36 6.71 -14.84
C ARG A 196 -0.16 7.32 -14.12
N LEU A 197 0.59 6.47 -13.44
CA LEU A 197 1.84 6.84 -12.79
C LEU A 197 2.93 6.99 -13.86
N SER A 198 3.48 8.20 -13.97
CA SER A 198 4.51 8.52 -14.96
C SER A 198 5.80 9.00 -14.30
N GLN A 199 6.90 8.96 -15.04
CA GLN A 199 8.17 9.53 -14.62
C GLN A 199 8.02 11.02 -14.22
N ALA A 200 7.31 11.80 -15.04
CA ALA A 200 7.10 13.21 -14.77
C ALA A 200 6.37 13.47 -13.45
N LEU A 201 5.38 12.62 -13.10
CA LEU A 201 4.69 12.72 -11.81
C LEU A 201 5.60 12.32 -10.65
N LEU A 202 6.36 11.24 -10.75
CA LEU A 202 7.27 10.82 -9.67
C LEU A 202 8.37 11.85 -9.42
N ALA A 203 8.86 12.52 -10.46
CA ALA A 203 9.86 13.58 -10.33
C ALA A 203 9.34 14.83 -9.56
N THR A 204 8.01 14.97 -9.36
CA THR A 204 7.45 16.06 -8.55
C THR A 204 7.44 15.76 -7.05
N LEU A 205 7.83 14.56 -6.63
CA LEU A 205 7.86 14.19 -5.22
C LEU A 205 9.06 14.83 -4.51
N GLU A 206 8.80 15.81 -3.68
CA GLU A 206 9.82 16.56 -2.92
C GLU A 206 10.06 15.99 -1.51
N ILE A 207 9.05 15.34 -0.93
CA ILE A 207 9.14 14.77 0.42
C ILE A 207 10.05 13.53 0.45
N PRO A 208 10.74 13.26 1.58
CA PRO A 208 11.51 12.03 1.73
C PRO A 208 10.67 10.79 1.44
N LEU A 209 11.14 9.92 0.55
CA LEU A 209 10.48 8.67 0.16
C LEU A 209 11.34 7.47 0.52
N LEU A 210 10.77 6.51 1.25
CA LEU A 210 11.31 5.17 1.43
C LEU A 210 10.52 4.19 0.57
N VAL A 211 11.22 3.42 -0.24
CA VAL A 211 10.67 2.28 -0.99
C VAL A 211 11.24 0.99 -0.42
N VAL A 212 10.39 0.11 0.07
CA VAL A 212 10.78 -1.21 0.59
C VAL A 212 10.26 -2.30 -0.34
N ARG A 213 11.13 -3.23 -0.71
CA ARG A 213 10.77 -4.43 -1.47
C ARG A 213 11.32 -5.69 -0.84
N GLY A 214 10.67 -6.82 -1.06
CA GLY A 214 11.15 -8.13 -0.66
C GLY A 214 12.12 -8.71 -1.68
N GLY A 215 13.24 -9.27 -1.21
CA GLY A 215 14.22 -9.94 -2.08
C GLY A 215 13.72 -11.24 -2.70
N ALA A 216 12.68 -11.87 -2.09
CA ALA A 216 12.03 -13.07 -2.61
C ALA A 216 10.70 -12.76 -3.35
N SER A 217 10.32 -11.51 -3.50
CA SER A 217 9.14 -11.11 -4.28
C SER A 217 9.35 -11.37 -5.78
N PRO A 218 8.26 -11.52 -6.57
CA PRO A 218 8.38 -11.62 -8.03
C PRO A 218 9.20 -10.48 -8.62
N GLN A 219 10.05 -10.78 -9.60
CA GLN A 219 10.94 -9.78 -10.20
C GLN A 219 10.19 -8.57 -10.76
N ALA A 220 8.98 -8.78 -11.30
CA ALA A 220 8.15 -7.68 -11.79
C ALA A 220 7.74 -6.72 -10.67
N VAL A 221 7.45 -7.23 -9.45
CA VAL A 221 7.16 -6.42 -8.26
C VAL A 221 8.41 -5.67 -7.81
N GLN A 222 9.55 -6.37 -7.74
CA GLN A 222 10.83 -5.75 -7.39
C GLN A 222 11.21 -4.63 -8.37
N ARG A 223 11.00 -4.85 -9.69
CA ARG A 223 11.33 -3.85 -10.72
C ARG A 223 10.41 -2.63 -10.65
N ALA A 224 9.09 -2.82 -10.47
CA ALA A 224 8.16 -1.71 -10.30
C ALA A 224 8.55 -0.81 -9.13
N ASN A 225 8.90 -1.40 -7.98
CA ASN A 225 9.32 -0.64 -6.80
C ASN A 225 10.70 0.02 -6.99
N ALA A 226 11.63 -0.61 -7.70
CA ALA A 226 12.91 0.02 -8.06
C ALA A 226 12.70 1.25 -8.95
N LEU A 227 11.82 1.18 -9.94
CA LEU A 227 11.50 2.31 -10.82
C LEU A 227 10.91 3.49 -10.07
N ILE A 228 10.04 3.27 -9.08
CA ILE A 228 9.54 4.37 -8.25
C ILE A 228 10.70 5.11 -7.60
N CYS A 229 11.66 4.39 -7.03
CA CYS A 229 12.83 4.98 -6.39
C CYS A 229 13.76 5.68 -7.40
N GLU A 230 14.02 5.06 -8.56
CA GLU A 230 14.88 5.61 -9.60
C GLU A 230 14.34 6.93 -10.19
N LEU A 231 13.02 7.07 -10.25
CA LEU A 231 12.35 8.19 -10.90
C LEU A 231 11.93 9.31 -9.93
N ALA A 232 11.90 9.05 -8.63
CA ALA A 232 11.65 10.05 -7.60
C ALA A 232 12.96 10.71 -7.14
N GLY A 233 12.97 12.05 -7.01
CA GLY A 233 14.18 12.81 -6.73
C GLY A 233 14.76 12.63 -5.32
N ASN A 234 13.94 12.29 -4.32
CA ASN A 234 14.34 12.15 -2.90
C ASN A 234 13.89 10.80 -2.34
N ALA A 235 14.42 9.71 -2.91
CA ALA A 235 14.00 8.36 -2.57
C ALA A 235 15.16 7.45 -2.15
N THR A 236 14.87 6.53 -1.23
CA THR A 236 15.78 5.46 -0.79
C THR A 236 15.12 4.11 -1.02
N LEU A 237 15.79 3.19 -1.72
CA LEU A 237 15.35 1.82 -1.91
C LEU A 237 15.98 0.92 -0.85
N VAL A 238 15.16 0.09 -0.21
CA VAL A 238 15.59 -0.97 0.71
C VAL A 238 15.05 -2.31 0.22
N THR A 239 15.92 -3.31 0.14
CA THR A 239 15.53 -4.70 -0.11
C THR A 239 15.62 -5.48 1.21
N ILE A 240 14.56 -6.19 1.58
CA ILE A 240 14.54 -7.08 2.74
C ILE A 240 14.84 -8.50 2.23
N ASP A 241 15.99 -9.02 2.57
CA ASP A 241 16.43 -10.33 2.11
C ASP A 241 15.50 -11.45 2.60
N GLY A 242 15.14 -12.36 1.71
CA GLY A 242 14.25 -13.48 2.03
C GLY A 242 12.77 -13.10 2.22
N ALA A 243 12.42 -11.81 2.34
CA ALA A 243 11.03 -11.39 2.40
C ALA A 243 10.36 -11.52 1.04
N SER A 244 9.11 -12.00 1.03
CA SER A 244 8.18 -11.85 -0.10
C SER A 244 7.27 -10.63 0.13
N HIS A 245 6.26 -10.48 -0.71
CA HIS A 245 5.25 -9.41 -0.62
C HIS A 245 4.65 -9.22 0.79
N PHE A 246 4.50 -10.30 1.54
CA PHE A 246 3.92 -10.29 2.88
C PHE A 246 4.97 -10.04 3.99
N GLY A 247 6.07 -9.37 3.66
CA GLY A 247 7.15 -9.04 4.59
C GLY A 247 6.70 -8.32 5.86
N ILE A 248 5.64 -7.49 5.81
CA ILE A 248 5.08 -6.83 7.01
C ILE A 248 4.64 -7.84 8.09
N ALA A 249 4.33 -9.08 7.72
CA ALA A 249 3.97 -10.15 8.63
C ALA A 249 5.14 -11.10 8.93
N THR A 250 6.04 -11.34 7.99
CA THR A 250 7.11 -12.35 8.10
C THR A 250 8.46 -11.76 8.53
N HIS A 251 8.74 -10.50 8.19
CA HIS A 251 9.97 -9.76 8.50
C HIS A 251 9.64 -8.46 9.24
N THR A 252 8.67 -8.55 10.15
CA THR A 252 8.05 -7.41 10.85
C THR A 252 9.06 -6.48 11.50
N ILE A 253 10.03 -7.04 12.26
CA ILE A 253 11.01 -6.24 13.02
C ILE A 253 11.88 -5.43 12.07
N GLU A 254 12.43 -6.07 11.03
CA GLU A 254 13.31 -5.37 10.09
C GLU A 254 12.55 -4.27 9.33
N ILE A 255 11.32 -4.53 8.87
CA ILE A 255 10.49 -3.52 8.22
C ILE A 255 10.14 -2.37 9.17
N ALA A 256 9.79 -2.67 10.42
CA ALA A 256 9.51 -1.67 11.44
C ALA A 256 10.72 -0.76 11.68
N ASP A 257 11.91 -1.33 11.78
CA ASP A 257 13.16 -0.60 11.96
C ASP A 257 13.48 0.31 10.76
N ARG A 258 13.26 -0.16 9.52
CA ARG A 258 13.47 0.65 8.30
C ARG A 258 12.52 1.85 8.25
N ILE A 259 11.25 1.62 8.57
CA ILE A 259 10.25 2.69 8.62
C ILE A 259 10.61 3.69 9.74
N ALA A 260 10.89 3.21 10.95
CA ALA A 260 11.27 4.07 12.07
C ALA A 260 12.50 4.94 11.78
N ALA A 261 13.54 4.35 11.21
CA ALA A 261 14.75 5.07 10.81
C ALA A 261 14.46 6.13 9.74
N HIS A 262 13.57 5.86 8.79
CA HIS A 262 13.14 6.83 7.78
C HIS A 262 12.37 8.01 8.41
N ILE A 263 11.43 7.72 9.31
CA ILE A 263 10.67 8.75 10.03
C ILE A 263 11.60 9.64 10.84
N HIS A 264 12.53 9.06 11.61
CA HIS A 264 13.47 9.82 12.41
C HIS A 264 14.37 10.74 11.56
N ARG A 265 14.83 10.29 10.39
CA ARG A 265 15.59 11.16 9.46
C ARG A 265 14.74 12.33 8.96
N ALA A 266 13.52 12.05 8.52
CA ALA A 266 12.61 13.10 8.06
C ALA A 266 12.30 14.12 9.16
N GLU A 267 12.09 13.68 10.41
CA GLU A 267 11.89 14.56 11.56
C GLU A 267 13.14 15.41 11.90
N ALA A 268 14.34 14.87 11.70
CA ALA A 268 15.58 15.61 11.91
C ALA A 268 15.77 16.70 10.85
N GLU A 269 15.48 16.39 9.58
CA GLU A 269 15.52 17.36 8.47
C GLU A 269 14.56 18.53 8.68
N LEU A 270 13.34 18.24 9.18
CA LEU A 270 12.34 19.28 9.49
C LEU A 270 12.75 20.23 10.63
N LYS A 271 13.64 19.81 11.52
CA LYS A 271 14.14 20.60 12.66
C LYS A 271 15.40 21.38 12.33
N SER A 272 16.08 21.06 11.23
CA SER A 272 17.27 21.77 10.80
C SER A 272 16.86 23.11 10.15
N PRO A 273 17.36 24.25 10.62
CA PRO A 273 17.08 25.53 9.96
C PRO A 273 17.69 25.50 8.55
N ALA A 274 16.94 26.01 7.56
CA ALA A 274 17.39 26.17 6.19
C ALA A 274 18.51 27.22 6.10
#